data_7179c2aa9b572bfc75c3e685e215720f
#
_entry.id   7179c2aa9b572bfc75c3e685e215720f
#
_cell.length_a   1.000
_cell.length_b   1.000
_cell.length_c   1.000
_cell.angle_alpha   90.00
_cell.angle_beta   90.00
_cell.angle_gamma   90.00
#
_symmetry.space_group_name_H-M   'P 1'
#
loop_
_entity.id
_entity.type
_entity.pdbx_description
1 polymer ?
#
loop_
_entity_poly.entity_id
_entity_poly.type
_entity_poly.pdbx_seq_one_letter_code
_entity_poly.pdbx_strand_id
1 'polypeptide(L)'
;MTVLQLPKWSLSIGDGQPLFCIAGLNVLEDIDLTMQTATHLKDVLTRLELPFVFKASFDKANRSSIKSYRGPGIEKGLAMLAEVKQRLNVPICTDLHEAQQAEAVAAVADLVQIPAFLVRQTDLVVATARATHKACGLLHVKKAQFLAPWDCRNILSKIKEAADADFTILCERGSSFGYNNLVVDMLSIDEMKMLGAPVTIDATHAVQLPGADGVFLEFHPDPDKALCDGPSCLPLSGAEDLFRSLKAIRAAVA
;
A
#
# COMPACT_ATOMS: atom_id res chain seq x y z
N MET A 1 17.00 -13.01 -5.19
CA MET A 1 15.87 -12.08 -5.35
C MET A 1 16.03 -10.92 -4.37
N THR A 2 15.44 -9.79 -4.65
CA THR A 2 15.69 -8.54 -3.90
C THR A 2 14.96 -8.57 -2.56
N VAL A 3 15.67 -8.24 -1.48
CA VAL A 3 15.09 -7.98 -0.16
C VAL A 3 15.31 -6.50 0.15
N LEU A 4 14.23 -5.77 0.37
CA LEU A 4 14.26 -4.37 0.77
C LEU A 4 14.23 -4.27 2.29
N GLN A 5 14.90 -3.24 2.80
CA GLN A 5 14.99 -2.96 4.23
C GLN A 5 14.30 -1.63 4.56
N LEU A 6 13.57 -1.61 5.66
CA LEU A 6 13.11 -0.39 6.30
C LEU A 6 13.74 -0.34 7.71
N PRO A 7 15.02 0.09 7.82
CA PRO A 7 15.86 -0.15 9.01
C PRO A 7 15.28 0.46 10.29
N LYS A 8 14.67 1.65 10.18
CA LYS A 8 14.03 2.34 11.31
C LYS A 8 12.99 1.47 12.04
N TRP A 9 12.39 0.52 11.32
CA TRP A 9 11.32 -0.35 11.81
C TRP A 9 11.75 -1.81 11.91
N SER A 10 13.02 -2.13 11.60
CA SER A 10 13.54 -3.50 11.56
C SER A 10 12.69 -4.41 10.65
N LEU A 11 12.18 -3.87 9.55
CA LEU A 11 11.37 -4.61 8.59
C LEU A 11 12.20 -5.01 7.37
N SER A 12 12.04 -6.26 6.96
CA SER A 12 12.60 -6.84 5.72
C SER A 12 11.46 -7.32 4.84
N ILE A 13 11.49 -6.98 3.55
CA ILE A 13 10.39 -7.23 2.62
C ILE A 13 10.98 -7.88 1.36
N GLY A 14 10.46 -9.03 0.97
CA GLY A 14 10.89 -9.74 -0.23
C GLY A 14 10.99 -11.25 -0.04
N ASP A 15 11.77 -11.87 -0.88
CA ASP A 15 11.88 -13.32 -0.95
C ASP A 15 12.45 -13.93 0.34
N GLY A 16 11.85 -15.03 0.80
CA GLY A 16 12.22 -15.69 2.04
C GLY A 16 11.88 -14.93 3.33
N GLN A 17 11.26 -13.75 3.23
CA GLN A 17 10.82 -12.98 4.41
C GLN A 17 9.40 -13.37 4.82
N PRO A 18 9.00 -13.09 6.08
CA PRO A 18 7.61 -13.22 6.51
C PRO A 18 6.65 -12.42 5.62
N LEU A 19 5.39 -12.86 5.52
CA LEU A 19 4.38 -12.17 4.75
C LEU A 19 4.21 -10.72 5.23
N PHE A 20 4.53 -9.76 4.37
CA PHE A 20 4.44 -8.33 4.68
C PHE A 20 3.00 -7.83 4.54
N CYS A 21 2.50 -7.10 5.52
CA CYS A 21 1.13 -6.62 5.58
C CYS A 21 1.05 -5.10 5.53
N ILE A 22 0.42 -4.56 4.49
CA ILE A 22 -0.02 -3.17 4.39
C ILE A 22 -1.53 -3.18 4.64
N ALA A 23 -1.97 -2.65 5.77
CA ALA A 23 -3.38 -2.72 6.15
C ALA A 23 -3.83 -1.44 6.87
N GLY A 24 -5.09 -1.07 6.71
CA GLY A 24 -5.64 0.12 7.36
C GLY A 24 -6.93 0.60 6.74
N LEU A 25 -7.17 1.91 6.78
CA LEU A 25 -8.37 2.52 6.25
C LEU A 25 -8.23 2.83 4.75
N ASN A 26 -9.34 2.76 4.03
CA ASN A 26 -9.42 3.27 2.67
C ASN A 26 -9.06 4.77 2.63
N VAL A 27 -9.73 5.57 3.47
CA VAL A 27 -9.52 7.01 3.63
C VAL A 27 -9.61 7.38 5.10
N LEU A 28 -8.87 8.42 5.51
CA LEU A 28 -9.01 9.01 6.84
C LEU A 28 -10.37 9.71 6.98
N GLU A 29 -11.08 9.42 8.08
CA GLU A 29 -12.34 10.06 8.44
C GLU A 29 -12.12 10.96 9.67
N ASP A 30 -11.98 10.38 10.85
CA ASP A 30 -11.62 11.09 12.08
C ASP A 30 -10.48 10.37 12.80
N ILE A 31 -9.90 11.04 13.82
CA ILE A 31 -8.74 10.51 14.53
C ILE A 31 -9.10 9.30 15.42
N ASP A 32 -10.28 9.28 16.02
CA ASP A 32 -10.67 8.22 16.95
C ASP A 32 -10.88 6.90 16.22
N LEU A 33 -11.61 6.93 15.09
CA LEU A 33 -11.78 5.78 14.20
C LEU A 33 -10.43 5.32 13.64
N THR A 34 -9.55 6.26 13.28
CA THR A 34 -8.21 5.95 12.77
C THR A 34 -7.37 5.25 13.83
N MET A 35 -7.35 5.76 15.06
CA MET A 35 -6.63 5.16 16.19
C MET A 35 -7.19 3.79 16.57
N GLN A 36 -8.51 3.64 16.61
CA GLN A 36 -9.17 2.36 16.86
C GLN A 36 -8.72 1.30 15.85
N THR A 37 -8.80 1.63 14.56
CA THR A 37 -8.44 0.71 13.48
C THR A 37 -6.95 0.35 13.52
N ALA A 38 -6.08 1.34 13.67
CA ALA A 38 -4.64 1.14 13.71
C ALA A 38 -4.20 0.30 14.92
N THR A 39 -4.80 0.55 16.10
CA THR A 39 -4.51 -0.22 17.32
C THR A 39 -4.93 -1.68 17.14
N HIS A 40 -6.14 -1.93 16.67
CA HIS A 40 -6.64 -3.28 16.46
C HIS A 40 -5.76 -4.08 15.47
N LEU A 41 -5.43 -3.48 14.32
CA LEU A 41 -4.57 -4.14 13.33
C LEU A 41 -3.15 -4.40 13.86
N LYS A 42 -2.56 -3.43 14.58
CA LYS A 42 -1.27 -3.60 15.23
C LYS A 42 -1.29 -4.79 16.18
N ASP A 43 -2.29 -4.86 17.06
CA ASP A 43 -2.39 -5.92 18.06
C ASP A 43 -2.55 -7.30 17.44
N VAL A 44 -3.41 -7.41 16.41
CA VAL A 44 -3.60 -8.65 15.63
C VAL A 44 -2.30 -9.09 14.98
N LEU A 45 -1.66 -8.19 14.21
CA LEU A 45 -0.48 -8.53 13.41
C LEU A 45 0.75 -8.79 14.28
N THR A 46 0.87 -8.09 15.43
CA THR A 46 1.91 -8.39 16.43
C THR A 46 1.74 -9.78 17.01
N ARG A 47 0.53 -10.19 17.43
CA ARG A 47 0.28 -11.56 17.92
C ARG A 47 0.55 -12.63 16.87
N LEU A 48 0.31 -12.33 15.61
CA LEU A 48 0.58 -13.23 14.49
C LEU A 48 2.03 -13.17 13.99
N GLU A 49 2.87 -12.32 14.57
CA GLU A 49 4.27 -12.10 14.15
C GLU A 49 4.40 -11.75 12.66
N LEU A 50 3.47 -10.96 12.15
CA LEU A 50 3.47 -10.49 10.77
C LEU A 50 3.96 -9.04 10.68
N PRO A 51 4.95 -8.74 9.80
CA PRO A 51 5.41 -7.38 9.54
C PRO A 51 4.27 -6.50 9.05
N PHE A 52 4.12 -5.31 9.63
CA PHE A 52 2.97 -4.44 9.43
C PHE A 52 3.34 -2.99 9.16
N VAL A 53 2.62 -2.38 8.22
CA VAL A 53 2.59 -0.93 7.95
C VAL A 53 1.15 -0.49 7.94
N PHE A 54 0.81 0.52 8.76
CA PHE A 54 -0.54 1.10 8.76
C PHE A 54 -0.74 2.01 7.55
N LYS A 55 -1.83 1.79 6.81
CA LYS A 55 -2.15 2.58 5.61
C LYS A 55 -3.45 3.33 5.77
N ALA A 56 -3.46 4.60 5.38
CA ALA A 56 -4.69 5.34 5.08
C ALA A 56 -4.40 6.47 4.10
N SER A 57 -5.38 6.81 3.25
CA SER A 57 -5.28 7.95 2.33
C SER A 57 -5.79 9.23 2.99
N PHE A 58 -5.08 10.33 2.82
CA PHE A 58 -5.54 11.65 3.27
C PHE A 58 -6.51 12.32 2.27
N ASP A 59 -6.51 11.85 1.03
CA ASP A 59 -7.41 12.30 -0.04
C ASP A 59 -7.70 11.15 -1.01
N LYS A 60 -8.90 11.12 -1.56
CA LYS A 60 -9.31 10.27 -2.68
C LYS A 60 -9.57 11.15 -3.90
N ALA A 61 -8.50 11.50 -4.62
CA ALA A 61 -8.53 12.43 -5.76
C ALA A 61 -9.30 11.90 -6.99
N ASN A 62 -9.61 10.60 -7.03
CA ASN A 62 -10.22 9.91 -8.17
C ASN A 62 -11.71 9.57 -7.98
N ARG A 63 -12.42 10.29 -7.11
CA ARG A 63 -13.86 10.04 -6.90
C ARG A 63 -14.68 10.30 -8.16
N SER A 64 -15.67 9.46 -8.41
CA SER A 64 -16.59 9.58 -9.56
C SER A 64 -17.60 10.75 -9.44
N SER A 65 -17.85 11.22 -8.21
CA SER A 65 -18.70 12.39 -7.97
C SER A 65 -17.94 13.47 -7.20
N ILE A 66 -18.10 14.71 -7.62
CA ILE A 66 -17.52 15.89 -6.94
C ILE A 66 -18.05 16.08 -5.51
N LYS A 67 -19.22 15.51 -5.22
CA LYS A 67 -19.86 15.59 -3.89
C LYS A 67 -19.42 14.46 -2.94
N SER A 68 -18.69 13.46 -3.44
CA SER A 68 -18.23 12.34 -2.62
C SER A 68 -17.18 12.78 -1.61
N TYR A 69 -17.20 12.14 -0.44
CA TYR A 69 -16.17 12.38 0.57
C TYR A 69 -14.79 12.02 0.01
N ARG A 70 -13.83 12.90 0.19
CA ARG A 70 -12.47 12.76 -0.31
C ARG A 70 -11.43 12.51 0.78
N GLY A 71 -11.73 12.84 2.02
CA GLY A 71 -10.80 12.80 3.12
C GLY A 71 -10.57 14.18 3.74
N PRO A 72 -9.74 14.26 4.81
CA PRO A 72 -9.47 15.50 5.53
C PRO A 72 -8.54 16.50 4.80
N GLY A 73 -7.96 16.08 3.67
CA GLY A 73 -6.92 16.83 2.96
C GLY A 73 -5.51 16.62 3.52
N ILE A 74 -4.50 17.16 2.81
CA ILE A 74 -3.10 16.83 3.07
C ILE A 74 -2.63 17.27 4.46
N GLU A 75 -2.88 18.52 4.88
CA GLU A 75 -2.36 19.05 6.15
C GLU A 75 -2.91 18.27 7.35
N LYS A 76 -4.24 18.19 7.45
CA LYS A 76 -4.91 17.49 8.55
C LYS A 76 -4.63 15.97 8.49
N GLY A 77 -4.65 15.39 7.28
CA GLY A 77 -4.40 13.97 7.10
C GLY A 77 -2.99 13.54 7.48
N LEU A 78 -1.98 14.30 7.07
CA LEU A 78 -0.60 14.02 7.49
C LEU A 78 -0.39 14.20 8.99
N ALA A 79 -1.04 15.18 9.62
CA ALA A 79 -0.99 15.35 11.08
C ALA A 79 -1.62 14.14 11.81
N MET A 80 -2.77 13.63 11.34
CA MET A 80 -3.39 12.41 11.88
C MET A 80 -2.49 11.19 11.72
N LEU A 81 -1.87 11.00 10.56
CA LEU A 81 -0.95 9.88 10.31
C LEU A 81 0.31 9.99 11.19
N ALA A 82 0.84 11.19 11.37
CA ALA A 82 1.98 11.42 12.27
C ALA A 82 1.62 11.09 13.73
N GLU A 83 0.41 11.41 14.17
CA GLU A 83 -0.10 11.05 15.50
C GLU A 83 -0.22 9.53 15.68
N VAL A 84 -0.78 8.81 14.70
CA VAL A 84 -0.83 7.35 14.70
C VAL A 84 0.57 6.75 14.80
N LYS A 85 1.51 7.24 13.97
CA LYS A 85 2.91 6.80 13.96
C LYS A 85 3.56 6.96 15.33
N GLN A 86 3.40 8.13 15.95
CA GLN A 86 4.01 8.44 17.24
C GLN A 86 3.38 7.65 18.38
N ARG A 87 2.04 7.63 18.47
CA ARG A 87 1.33 7.00 19.61
C ARG A 87 1.40 5.48 19.58
N LEU A 88 1.32 4.89 18.40
CA LEU A 88 1.33 3.43 18.25
C LEU A 88 2.69 2.85 17.92
N ASN A 89 3.69 3.68 17.59
CA ASN A 89 5.00 3.23 17.14
C ASN A 89 4.87 2.20 15.99
N VAL A 90 4.21 2.59 14.91
CA VAL A 90 4.02 1.80 13.68
C VAL A 90 4.47 2.59 12.46
N PRO A 91 5.04 1.94 11.44
CA PRO A 91 5.34 2.61 10.17
C PRO A 91 4.05 2.98 9.43
N ILE A 92 4.12 4.06 8.66
CA ILE A 92 2.96 4.62 7.95
C ILE A 92 3.13 4.48 6.44
N CYS A 93 2.05 4.08 5.77
CA CYS A 93 1.85 4.17 4.33
C CYS A 93 0.74 5.17 4.01
N THR A 94 0.98 6.06 3.06
CA THR A 94 -0.06 6.87 2.45
C THR A 94 0.25 7.12 0.97
N ASP A 95 -0.76 7.44 0.19
CA ASP A 95 -0.63 7.78 -1.22
C ASP A 95 -0.59 9.30 -1.41
N LEU A 96 -0.12 9.73 -2.59
CA LEU A 96 -0.11 11.12 -3.03
C LEU A 96 -0.64 11.20 -4.46
N HIS A 97 -1.05 12.42 -4.88
CA HIS A 97 -1.74 12.61 -6.15
C HIS A 97 -1.09 13.66 -7.05
N GLU A 98 -0.21 14.50 -6.50
CA GLU A 98 0.48 15.58 -7.19
C GLU A 98 1.96 15.61 -6.79
N ALA A 99 2.83 16.00 -7.73
CA ALA A 99 4.28 16.04 -7.49
C ALA A 99 4.68 16.99 -6.33
N GLN A 100 3.92 18.07 -6.14
CA GLN A 100 4.15 19.06 -5.08
C GLN A 100 3.91 18.49 -3.66
N GLN A 101 3.17 17.41 -3.54
CA GLN A 101 2.88 16.75 -2.26
C GLN A 101 4.05 15.88 -1.77
N ALA A 102 4.99 15.54 -2.65
CA ALA A 102 5.99 14.49 -2.42
C ALA A 102 6.84 14.73 -1.16
N GLU A 103 7.38 15.94 -0.97
CA GLU A 103 8.21 16.27 0.20
C GLU A 103 7.42 16.18 1.51
N ALA A 104 6.19 16.73 1.54
CA ALA A 104 5.35 16.71 2.73
C ALA A 104 4.93 15.29 3.11
N VAL A 105 4.56 14.48 2.12
CA VAL A 105 4.16 13.08 2.33
C VAL A 105 5.35 12.25 2.81
N ALA A 106 6.51 12.36 2.17
CA ALA A 106 7.71 11.60 2.53
C ALA A 106 8.26 11.97 3.92
N ALA A 107 7.98 13.18 4.42
CA ALA A 107 8.35 13.56 5.78
C ALA A 107 7.60 12.78 6.88
N VAL A 108 6.41 12.25 6.56
CA VAL A 108 5.57 11.51 7.51
C VAL A 108 5.56 10.01 7.20
N ALA A 109 5.35 9.64 5.94
CA ALA A 109 5.21 8.25 5.52
C ALA A 109 6.57 7.54 5.42
N ASP A 110 6.63 6.31 5.89
CA ASP A 110 7.78 5.40 5.72
C ASP A 110 7.68 4.60 4.42
N LEU A 111 6.45 4.44 3.93
CA LEU A 111 6.12 3.82 2.65
C LEU A 111 5.21 4.77 1.87
N VAL A 112 5.73 5.37 0.80
CA VAL A 112 4.95 6.29 -0.04
C VAL A 112 4.34 5.53 -1.21
N GLN A 113 3.02 5.59 -1.34
CA GLN A 113 2.31 4.88 -2.39
C GLN A 113 2.03 5.75 -3.60
N ILE A 114 2.39 5.25 -4.78
CA ILE A 114 1.95 5.81 -6.08
C ILE A 114 0.71 5.06 -6.54
N PRO A 115 -0.45 5.76 -6.68
CA PRO A 115 -1.69 5.16 -7.12
C PRO A 115 -1.62 4.61 -8.56
N ALA A 116 -2.39 3.57 -8.84
CA ALA A 116 -2.39 2.89 -10.13
C ALA A 116 -2.69 3.83 -11.33
N PHE A 117 -3.63 4.76 -11.18
CA PHE A 117 -3.99 5.69 -12.26
C PHE A 117 -2.86 6.70 -12.60
N LEU A 118 -1.96 6.96 -11.65
CA LEU A 118 -0.94 8.00 -11.74
C LEU A 118 0.46 7.46 -12.03
N VAL A 119 0.64 6.15 -12.06
CA VAL A 119 1.94 5.48 -12.16
C VAL A 119 2.72 5.80 -13.46
N ARG A 120 2.03 6.30 -14.49
CA ARG A 120 2.66 6.75 -15.75
C ARG A 120 3.07 8.22 -15.75
N GLN A 121 2.66 9.02 -14.77
CA GLN A 121 2.97 10.45 -14.66
C GLN A 121 4.43 10.64 -14.26
N THR A 122 5.30 10.98 -15.22
CA THR A 122 6.75 11.02 -15.01
C THR A 122 7.15 11.99 -13.91
N ASP A 123 6.61 13.21 -13.89
CA ASP A 123 6.95 14.22 -12.90
C ASP A 123 6.55 13.79 -11.49
N LEU A 124 5.38 13.16 -11.33
CA LEU A 124 4.93 12.60 -10.06
C LEU A 124 5.87 11.49 -9.58
N VAL A 125 6.20 10.54 -10.45
CA VAL A 125 7.07 9.41 -10.12
C VAL A 125 8.46 9.89 -9.70
N VAL A 126 9.06 10.81 -10.45
CA VAL A 126 10.40 11.36 -10.18
C VAL A 126 10.42 12.16 -8.88
N ALA A 127 9.44 13.05 -8.67
CA ALA A 127 9.36 13.84 -7.44
C ALA A 127 9.18 12.93 -6.22
N THR A 128 8.29 11.94 -6.31
CA THR A 128 8.04 10.98 -5.24
C THR A 128 9.29 10.13 -4.94
N ALA A 129 9.98 9.65 -5.97
CA ALA A 129 11.20 8.86 -5.79
C ALA A 129 12.28 9.65 -5.05
N ARG A 130 12.55 10.87 -5.47
CA ARG A 130 13.56 11.75 -4.82
C ARG A 130 13.22 12.05 -3.37
N ALA A 131 11.97 12.45 -3.10
CA ALA A 131 11.54 12.80 -1.75
C ALA A 131 11.58 11.59 -0.80
N THR A 132 11.07 10.44 -1.26
CA THR A 132 11.03 9.21 -0.47
C THR A 132 12.43 8.68 -0.16
N HIS A 133 13.33 8.66 -1.16
CA HIS A 133 14.72 8.24 -0.97
C HIS A 133 15.45 9.13 0.02
N LYS A 134 15.31 10.46 -0.11
CA LYS A 134 15.89 11.45 0.83
C LYS A 134 15.40 11.25 2.27
N ALA A 135 14.15 10.81 2.44
CA ALA A 135 13.57 10.49 3.75
C ALA A 135 13.90 9.06 4.25
N CYS A 136 14.72 8.29 3.54
CA CYS A 136 15.04 6.89 3.83
C CYS A 136 13.80 5.97 3.91
N GLY A 137 12.75 6.28 3.16
CA GLY A 137 11.54 5.48 3.01
C GLY A 137 11.59 4.52 1.82
N LEU A 138 10.52 3.74 1.64
CA LEU A 138 10.31 2.86 0.49
C LEU A 138 9.16 3.37 -0.38
N LEU A 139 9.17 3.01 -1.66
CA LEU A 139 8.05 3.23 -2.57
C LEU A 139 7.17 1.99 -2.67
N HIS A 140 5.86 2.19 -2.70
CA HIS A 140 4.86 1.19 -3.01
C HIS A 140 4.13 1.61 -4.28
N VAL A 141 4.35 0.90 -5.38
CA VAL A 141 3.87 1.28 -6.71
C VAL A 141 2.77 0.33 -7.15
N LYS A 142 1.53 0.81 -7.20
CA LYS A 142 0.41 0.02 -7.70
C LYS A 142 0.46 -0.06 -9.23
N LYS A 143 0.58 -1.27 -9.78
CA LYS A 143 0.50 -1.50 -11.22
C LYS A 143 -0.84 -0.97 -11.75
N ALA A 144 -0.81 -0.15 -12.78
CA ALA A 144 -2.04 0.29 -13.43
C ALA A 144 -2.76 -0.89 -14.09
N GLN A 145 -4.08 -0.86 -14.06
CA GLN A 145 -4.92 -1.91 -14.65
C GLN A 145 -4.80 -2.03 -16.18
N PHE A 146 -4.21 -1.04 -16.83
CA PHE A 146 -3.94 -1.01 -18.27
C PHE A 146 -2.49 -1.37 -18.63
N LEU A 147 -1.63 -1.66 -17.64
CA LEU A 147 -0.23 -2.06 -17.87
C LEU A 147 -0.08 -3.57 -17.86
N ALA A 148 0.75 -4.08 -18.76
CA ALA A 148 1.28 -5.41 -18.64
C ALA A 148 2.30 -5.49 -17.47
N PRO A 149 2.49 -6.66 -16.83
CA PRO A 149 3.43 -6.82 -15.70
C PRO A 149 4.84 -6.34 -16.02
N TRP A 150 5.36 -6.69 -17.21
CA TRP A 150 6.69 -6.30 -17.67
C TRP A 150 6.86 -4.80 -17.97
N ASP A 151 5.77 -4.05 -18.18
CA ASP A 151 5.82 -2.59 -18.35
C ASP A 151 6.22 -1.84 -17.09
N CYS A 152 6.10 -2.51 -15.93
CA CYS A 152 6.57 -1.97 -14.64
C CYS A 152 8.07 -1.67 -14.65
N ARG A 153 8.87 -2.33 -15.52
CA ARG A 153 10.30 -1.98 -15.71
C ARG A 153 10.53 -0.51 -16.03
N ASN A 154 9.64 0.09 -16.84
CA ASN A 154 9.78 1.49 -17.22
C ASN A 154 9.60 2.43 -16.00
N ILE A 155 8.78 2.02 -15.04
CA ILE A 155 8.56 2.77 -13.81
C ILE A 155 9.76 2.61 -12.89
N LEU A 156 10.25 1.37 -12.71
CA LEU A 156 11.46 1.08 -11.94
C LEU A 156 12.68 1.83 -12.49
N SER A 157 12.85 1.89 -13.83
CA SER A 157 13.94 2.66 -14.45
C SER A 157 13.85 4.14 -14.11
N LYS A 158 12.67 4.76 -14.20
CA LYS A 158 12.48 6.18 -13.82
C LYS A 158 12.83 6.43 -12.35
N ILE A 159 12.40 5.53 -11.45
CA ILE A 159 12.68 5.63 -10.01
C ILE A 159 14.19 5.52 -9.76
N LYS A 160 14.83 4.53 -10.37
CA LYS A 160 16.28 4.31 -10.26
C LYS A 160 17.09 5.48 -10.81
N GLU A 161 16.73 6.00 -11.98
CA GLU A 161 17.38 7.20 -12.55
C GLU A 161 17.18 8.45 -11.68
N ALA A 162 16.03 8.58 -11.01
CA ALA A 162 15.73 9.73 -10.17
C ALA A 162 16.45 9.71 -8.82
N ALA A 163 16.73 8.54 -8.24
CA ALA A 163 17.20 8.37 -6.86
C ALA A 163 18.49 7.53 -6.75
N ASP A 164 18.98 6.96 -7.85
CA ASP A 164 20.15 6.04 -7.90
C ASP A 164 20.05 4.88 -6.90
N ALA A 165 18.84 4.35 -6.69
CA ALA A 165 18.59 3.28 -5.71
C ALA A 165 17.45 2.37 -6.13
N ASP A 166 17.48 1.13 -5.62
CA ASP A 166 16.40 0.15 -5.74
C ASP A 166 15.68 0.06 -4.38
N PHE A 167 14.53 0.69 -4.24
CA PHE A 167 13.76 0.77 -2.98
C PHE A 167 12.23 0.71 -3.22
N THR A 168 11.85 0.01 -4.29
CA THR A 168 10.45 -0.05 -4.75
C THR A 168 9.85 -1.42 -4.52
N ILE A 169 8.65 -1.46 -3.96
CA ILE A 169 7.75 -2.61 -3.90
C ILE A 169 6.70 -2.41 -4.98
N LEU A 170 6.54 -3.39 -5.86
CA LEU A 170 5.46 -3.40 -6.84
C LEU A 170 4.19 -4.00 -6.22
N CYS A 171 3.03 -3.56 -6.69
CA CYS A 171 1.75 -4.08 -6.22
C CYS A 171 0.86 -4.50 -7.39
N GLU A 172 0.55 -5.80 -7.48
CA GLU A 172 -0.48 -6.30 -8.37
C GLU A 172 -1.86 -5.93 -7.85
N ARG A 173 -2.76 -5.53 -8.75
CA ARG A 173 -4.14 -5.13 -8.39
C ARG A 173 -5.17 -5.45 -9.47
N GLY A 174 -4.82 -6.31 -10.42
CA GLY A 174 -5.64 -6.70 -11.56
C GLY A 174 -5.45 -5.83 -12.79
N SER A 175 -5.82 -6.40 -13.91
CA SER A 175 -5.87 -5.76 -15.22
C SER A 175 -7.32 -5.65 -15.69
N SER A 176 -7.62 -4.58 -16.44
CA SER A 176 -8.96 -4.39 -17.01
C SER A 176 -9.30 -5.48 -18.01
N PHE A 177 -10.45 -6.11 -17.83
CA PHE A 177 -10.99 -7.14 -18.73
C PHE A 177 -12.45 -6.82 -19.06
N GLY A 178 -12.68 -6.17 -20.19
CA GLY A 178 -13.98 -5.62 -20.52
C GLY A 178 -14.31 -4.36 -19.70
N TYR A 179 -15.61 -4.11 -19.48
CA TYR A 179 -16.10 -2.94 -18.76
C TYR A 179 -16.22 -3.24 -17.25
N ASN A 180 -15.63 -2.35 -16.44
CA ASN A 180 -15.73 -2.38 -14.97
C ASN A 180 -15.39 -3.73 -14.32
N ASN A 181 -14.57 -4.55 -14.97
CA ASN A 181 -14.11 -5.81 -14.44
C ASN A 181 -12.58 -5.85 -14.39
N LEU A 182 -12.05 -6.40 -13.29
CA LEU A 182 -10.62 -6.59 -13.09
C LEU A 182 -10.33 -8.07 -12.94
N VAL A 183 -9.33 -8.55 -13.66
CA VAL A 183 -8.83 -9.92 -13.55
C VAL A 183 -7.37 -9.88 -13.08
N VAL A 184 -7.06 -10.69 -12.08
CA VAL A 184 -5.68 -10.93 -11.65
C VAL A 184 -5.14 -12.13 -12.42
N ASP A 185 -4.11 -11.86 -13.20
CA ASP A 185 -3.28 -12.93 -13.73
C ASP A 185 -2.22 -13.28 -12.68
N MET A 186 -2.29 -14.48 -12.13
CA MET A 186 -1.37 -14.92 -11.08
C MET A 186 0.08 -15.02 -11.57
N LEU A 187 0.30 -15.26 -12.88
CA LEU A 187 1.64 -15.25 -13.47
C LEU A 187 2.27 -13.86 -13.45
N SER A 188 1.45 -12.80 -13.36
CA SER A 188 1.94 -11.42 -13.28
C SER A 188 2.82 -11.17 -12.05
N ILE A 189 2.62 -11.89 -10.97
CA ILE A 189 3.42 -11.78 -9.74
C ILE A 189 4.86 -12.21 -10.03
N ASP A 190 5.04 -13.38 -10.64
CA ASP A 190 6.37 -13.88 -11.00
C ASP A 190 7.05 -12.99 -12.04
N GLU A 191 6.30 -12.55 -13.05
CA GLU A 191 6.80 -11.60 -14.06
C GLU A 191 7.30 -10.29 -13.44
N MET A 192 6.57 -9.73 -12.47
CA MET A 192 7.02 -8.53 -11.77
C MET A 192 8.19 -8.79 -10.83
N LYS A 193 8.25 -9.96 -10.16
CA LYS A 193 9.40 -10.36 -9.34
C LYS A 193 10.67 -10.51 -10.17
N MET A 194 10.58 -10.99 -11.41
CA MET A 194 11.72 -11.05 -12.33
C MET A 194 12.30 -9.68 -12.70
N LEU A 195 11.55 -8.59 -12.48
CA LEU A 195 12.08 -7.23 -12.63
C LEU A 195 13.00 -6.78 -11.46
N GLY A 196 13.16 -7.62 -10.44
CA GLY A 196 14.06 -7.36 -9.32
C GLY A 196 13.44 -6.57 -8.17
N ALA A 197 12.12 -6.50 -8.06
CA ALA A 197 11.42 -5.84 -6.96
C ALA A 197 10.55 -6.84 -6.18
N PRO A 198 10.39 -6.71 -4.86
CA PRO A 198 9.36 -7.42 -4.12
C PRO A 198 7.97 -7.07 -4.62
N VAL A 199 7.03 -8.02 -4.54
CA VAL A 199 5.67 -7.84 -5.06
C VAL A 199 4.64 -8.10 -3.97
N THR A 200 3.77 -7.12 -3.75
CA THR A 200 2.55 -7.26 -2.95
C THR A 200 1.33 -7.46 -3.85
N ILE A 201 0.26 -8.00 -3.30
CA ILE A 201 -1.03 -8.06 -3.96
C ILE A 201 -2.04 -7.18 -3.21
N ASP A 202 -2.79 -6.38 -3.95
CA ASP A 202 -3.94 -5.62 -3.45
C ASP A 202 -5.15 -6.57 -3.39
N ALA A 203 -5.35 -7.21 -2.25
CA ALA A 203 -6.42 -8.17 -2.05
C ALA A 203 -7.79 -7.52 -1.76
N THR A 204 -7.84 -6.20 -1.61
CA THR A 204 -9.10 -5.42 -1.55
C THR A 204 -9.77 -5.38 -2.93
N HIS A 205 -8.97 -5.15 -3.97
CA HIS A 205 -9.45 -5.02 -5.35
C HIS A 205 -9.25 -6.31 -6.18
N ALA A 206 -8.53 -7.30 -5.65
CA ALA A 206 -8.16 -8.51 -6.35
C ALA A 206 -8.12 -9.71 -5.39
N VAL A 207 -8.98 -10.72 -5.62
CA VAL A 207 -9.21 -11.83 -4.66
C VAL A 207 -8.41 -13.08 -5.05
N GLN A 208 -7.07 -13.10 -4.95
CA GLN A 208 -6.24 -14.33 -5.03
C GLN A 208 -4.79 -14.09 -4.55
N LEU A 209 -4.14 -15.05 -3.87
CA LEU A 209 -2.96 -14.83 -3.04
C LEU A 209 -1.67 -15.65 -3.27
N PRO A 210 -1.49 -16.61 -4.19
CA PRO A 210 -0.25 -17.39 -4.24
C PRO A 210 0.95 -16.59 -4.74
N GLY A 211 2.13 -16.71 -4.07
CA GLY A 211 3.42 -16.22 -4.55
C GLY A 211 3.81 -14.78 -4.22
N ALA A 212 2.93 -13.95 -3.67
CA ALA A 212 3.23 -12.56 -3.30
C ALA A 212 4.08 -12.47 -2.03
N ASP A 213 4.96 -11.45 -1.95
CA ASP A 213 5.78 -11.18 -0.76
C ASP A 213 4.99 -10.49 0.35
N GLY A 214 3.84 -9.90 0.02
CA GLY A 214 2.95 -9.26 0.98
C GLY A 214 1.57 -8.99 0.43
N VAL A 215 0.70 -8.50 1.32
CA VAL A 215 -0.69 -8.17 1.03
C VAL A 215 -1.01 -6.72 1.38
N PHE A 216 -1.89 -6.12 0.58
CA PHE A 216 -2.51 -4.83 0.84
C PHE A 216 -4.00 -5.04 1.09
N LEU A 217 -4.53 -4.55 2.21
CA LEU A 217 -5.90 -4.77 2.65
C LEU A 217 -6.49 -3.51 3.28
N GLU A 218 -7.73 -3.18 2.93
CA GLU A 218 -8.47 -2.06 3.50
C GLU A 218 -9.58 -2.58 4.43
N PHE A 219 -9.61 -2.05 5.65
CA PHE A 219 -10.56 -2.42 6.70
C PHE A 219 -11.34 -1.21 7.16
N HIS A 220 -12.54 -1.46 7.68
CA HIS A 220 -13.32 -0.46 8.39
C HIS A 220 -14.04 -1.11 9.58
N PRO A 221 -14.17 -0.44 10.74
CA PRO A 221 -14.92 -0.98 11.88
C PRO A 221 -16.36 -1.33 11.56
N ASP A 222 -17.01 -0.54 10.70
CA ASP A 222 -18.37 -0.75 10.21
C ASP A 222 -18.43 -0.35 8.72
N PRO A 223 -18.17 -1.28 7.78
CA PRO A 223 -18.10 -0.99 6.34
C PRO A 223 -19.34 -0.30 5.77
N ASP A 224 -20.54 -0.55 6.35
CA ASP A 224 -21.79 0.08 5.89
C ASP A 224 -21.84 1.59 6.20
N LYS A 225 -21.03 2.06 7.16
CA LYS A 225 -20.89 3.47 7.53
C LYS A 225 -19.65 4.15 6.94
N ALA A 226 -18.78 3.41 6.25
CA ALA A 226 -17.58 3.99 5.65
C ALA A 226 -17.95 5.10 4.66
N LEU A 227 -17.29 6.25 4.78
CA LEU A 227 -17.54 7.41 3.93
C LEU A 227 -17.01 7.23 2.49
N CYS A 228 -16.17 6.21 2.26
CA CYS A 228 -15.58 5.91 0.96
C CYS A 228 -15.42 4.40 0.77
N ASP A 229 -15.90 3.91 -0.39
CA ASP A 229 -15.72 2.53 -0.88
C ASP A 229 -16.06 1.42 0.15
N GLY A 230 -17.08 1.66 0.98
CA GLY A 230 -17.55 0.71 2.00
C GLY A 230 -17.68 -0.74 1.52
N PRO A 231 -18.32 -1.00 0.36
CA PRO A 231 -18.45 -2.36 -0.18
C PRO A 231 -17.13 -3.08 -0.47
N SER A 232 -16.02 -2.34 -0.62
CA SER A 232 -14.68 -2.91 -0.81
C SER A 232 -13.91 -3.06 0.49
N CYS A 233 -14.34 -2.41 1.57
CA CYS A 233 -13.69 -2.52 2.87
C CYS A 233 -14.05 -3.83 3.56
N LEU A 234 -13.06 -4.46 4.16
CA LEU A 234 -13.26 -5.63 5.00
C LEU A 234 -13.70 -5.22 6.42
N PRO A 235 -14.58 -5.98 7.08
CA PRO A 235 -14.93 -5.70 8.47
C PRO A 235 -13.71 -5.93 9.37
N LEU A 236 -13.40 -4.94 10.22
CA LEU A 236 -12.24 -4.99 11.11
C LEU A 236 -12.29 -6.19 12.07
N SER A 237 -13.49 -6.62 12.46
CA SER A 237 -13.70 -7.80 13.32
C SER A 237 -13.21 -9.12 12.70
N GLY A 238 -13.12 -9.21 11.37
CA GLY A 238 -12.61 -10.39 10.67
C GLY A 238 -11.10 -10.39 10.42
N ALA A 239 -10.38 -9.34 10.85
CA ALA A 239 -8.97 -9.18 10.51
C ALA A 239 -8.08 -10.32 11.03
N GLU A 240 -8.29 -10.78 12.27
CA GLU A 240 -7.46 -11.85 12.86
C GLU A 240 -7.59 -13.17 12.11
N ASP A 241 -8.81 -13.62 11.81
CA ASP A 241 -9.05 -14.88 11.10
C ASP A 241 -8.50 -14.84 9.68
N LEU A 242 -8.65 -13.69 9.01
CA LEU A 242 -8.07 -13.48 7.69
C LEU A 242 -6.55 -13.57 7.71
N PHE A 243 -5.87 -12.80 8.56
CA PHE A 243 -4.40 -12.81 8.64
C PHE A 243 -3.85 -14.16 9.11
N ARG A 244 -4.55 -14.86 10.00
CA ARG A 244 -4.19 -16.23 10.39
C ARG A 244 -4.23 -17.18 9.19
N SER A 245 -5.26 -17.10 8.37
CA SER A 245 -5.40 -17.90 7.14
C SER A 245 -4.30 -17.56 6.13
N LEU A 246 -4.01 -16.29 5.93
CA LEU A 246 -2.94 -15.84 5.03
C LEU A 246 -1.56 -16.33 5.49
N LYS A 247 -1.27 -16.27 6.79
CA LYS A 247 -0.02 -16.81 7.37
C LYS A 247 0.10 -18.31 7.12
N ALA A 248 -0.98 -19.06 7.30
CA ALA A 248 -1.00 -20.50 7.04
C ALA A 248 -0.78 -20.84 5.55
N ILE A 249 -1.43 -20.12 4.64
CA ILE A 249 -1.23 -20.28 3.19
C ILE A 249 0.22 -19.96 2.82
N ARG A 250 0.79 -18.86 3.32
CA ARG A 250 2.19 -18.51 3.04
C ARG A 250 3.15 -19.62 3.47
N ALA A 251 2.93 -20.20 4.66
CA ALA A 251 3.77 -21.29 5.17
C ALA A 251 3.65 -22.58 4.35
N ALA A 252 2.50 -22.81 3.69
CA ALA A 252 2.27 -23.98 2.87
C ALA A 252 2.86 -23.90 1.44
N VAL A 253 3.16 -22.66 0.96
CA VAL A 253 3.66 -22.41 -0.40
C VAL A 253 5.06 -21.80 -0.42
N ALA A 254 5.71 -21.62 0.72
CA ALA A 254 7.05 -21.04 0.88
C ALA A 254 8.17 -22.08 0.59
#